data_a7335f79f8750b2475e18eb57c674b10
#
_entry.id   a7335f79f8750b2475e18eb57c674b10
#
_cell.length_a   1.000
_cell.length_b   1.000
_cell.length_c   1.000
_cell.angle_alpha   90.00
_cell.angle_beta   90.00
_cell.angle_gamma   90.00
#
_symmetry.space_group_name_H-M   'P 1'
#
loop_
_entity.id
_entity.type
_entity.pdbx_description
1 polymer ?
#
loop_
_entity_poly.entity_id
_entity_poly.type
_entity_poly.pdbx_seq_one_letter_code
_entity_poly.pdbx_strand_id
1 'polypeptide(L)'
;MVRIGCTCKRFREINVVAGSAPEALLVGLGAIPGAWLRLKVVNHFQPMVPKKHWGTFLVNVVACFALGLVLALNETCAPSTGIALLMGVGFFGSLSTFSTFAVELLNELRAGQALTALLLAVASIGAGLLASGVGYGLVNHA
;
A
#
# COMPACT_ATOMS: atom_id res chain seq x y z
N MET A 1 12.65 2.52 33.84
CA MET A 1 12.58 3.94 33.45
C MET A 1 13.70 4.20 32.45
N VAL A 2 13.49 3.78 31.20
CA VAL A 2 14.47 3.95 30.10
C VAL A 2 13.96 5.08 29.23
N ARG A 3 14.70 6.19 29.25
CA ARG A 3 14.47 7.35 28.38
C ARG A 3 14.81 6.95 26.94
N ILE A 4 13.78 6.72 26.13
CA ILE A 4 13.95 6.67 24.69
C ILE A 4 13.92 8.13 24.18
N GLY A 5 15.08 8.78 24.31
CA GLY A 5 15.35 10.05 23.67
C GLY A 5 15.82 9.84 22.23
N CYS A 6 14.98 9.31 21.36
CA CYS A 6 15.27 9.32 19.94
C CYS A 6 14.75 10.63 19.36
N THR A 7 15.66 11.55 19.23
CA THR A 7 15.51 12.91 18.73
C THR A 7 14.84 12.87 17.36
N CYS A 8 13.66 13.44 17.29
CA CYS A 8 12.87 13.77 16.11
C CYS A 8 13.60 14.78 15.18
N LYS A 9 14.81 14.47 14.74
CA LYS A 9 15.67 15.39 13.97
C LYS A 9 15.85 14.97 12.52
N ARG A 10 15.30 13.86 12.08
CA ARG A 10 15.50 13.36 10.71
C ARG A 10 14.26 13.44 9.80
N PHE A 11 13.17 14.03 10.29
CA PHE A 11 12.00 14.29 9.44
C PHE A 11 12.20 15.50 8.50
N ARG A 12 13.34 16.20 8.60
CA ARG A 12 13.61 17.43 7.85
C ARG A 12 14.38 17.23 6.54
N GLU A 13 14.77 16.02 6.23
CA GLU A 13 15.50 15.72 4.97
C GLU A 13 14.86 14.62 4.12
N ILE A 14 13.53 14.52 4.13
CA ILE A 14 12.86 14.08 2.93
C ILE A 14 12.85 15.32 2.04
N ASN A 15 14.00 15.66 1.51
CA ASN A 15 14.04 16.46 0.30
C ASN A 15 13.35 15.63 -0.78
N VAL A 16 12.05 15.85 -0.93
CA VAL A 16 11.25 15.45 -2.09
C VAL A 16 11.71 16.33 -3.26
N VAL A 17 12.99 16.31 -3.53
CA VAL A 17 13.57 16.96 -4.69
C VAL A 17 14.33 15.90 -5.46
N ALA A 18 13.75 15.52 -6.58
CA ALA A 18 14.38 14.75 -7.64
C ALA A 18 15.11 13.52 -7.11
N GLY A 19 14.39 12.38 -7.09
CA GLY A 19 14.98 11.09 -6.72
C GLY A 19 16.32 10.93 -7.41
N SER A 20 17.37 10.73 -6.63
CA SER A 20 18.66 10.40 -7.19
C SER A 20 18.49 9.15 -8.08
N ALA A 21 19.23 9.04 -9.18
CA ALA A 21 19.12 7.90 -10.08
C ALA A 21 19.14 6.54 -9.35
N PRO A 22 19.94 6.32 -8.27
CA PRO A 22 19.90 5.09 -7.49
C PRO A 22 18.59 4.87 -6.73
N GLU A 23 17.92 5.92 -6.25
CA GLU A 23 16.62 5.79 -5.57
C GLU A 23 15.51 5.38 -6.53
N ALA A 24 15.48 5.98 -7.72
CA ALA A 24 14.56 5.60 -8.77
C ALA A 24 14.75 4.15 -9.22
N LEU A 25 15.99 3.68 -9.30
CA LEU A 25 16.32 2.29 -9.61
C LEU A 25 15.81 1.32 -8.52
N LEU A 26 15.96 1.66 -7.23
CA LEU A 26 15.46 0.84 -6.12
C LEU A 26 13.92 0.72 -6.18
N VAL A 27 13.22 1.82 -6.40
CA VAL A 27 11.77 1.82 -6.57
C VAL A 27 11.37 0.99 -7.79
N GLY A 28 12.04 1.13 -8.92
CA GLY A 28 11.80 0.36 -10.14
C GLY A 28 12.00 -1.15 -9.94
N LEU A 29 13.10 -1.54 -9.28
CA LEU A 29 13.38 -2.95 -8.97
C LEU A 29 12.33 -3.56 -8.03
N GLY A 30 11.84 -2.80 -7.06
CA GLY A 30 10.74 -3.24 -6.19
C GLY A 30 9.41 -3.32 -6.93
N ALA A 31 9.15 -2.42 -7.88
CA ALA A 31 7.90 -2.34 -8.62
C ALA A 31 7.67 -3.54 -9.55
N ILE A 32 8.70 -4.11 -10.13
CA ILE A 32 8.60 -5.26 -11.05
C ILE A 32 7.91 -6.47 -10.37
N PRO A 33 8.45 -7.01 -9.26
CA PRO A 33 7.83 -8.16 -8.60
C PRO A 33 6.47 -7.81 -7.98
N GLY A 34 6.26 -6.58 -7.51
CA GLY A 34 4.98 -6.13 -6.96
C GLY A 34 3.88 -6.14 -8.03
N ALA A 35 4.13 -5.58 -9.20
CA ALA A 35 3.19 -5.58 -10.31
C ALA A 35 2.90 -7.00 -10.84
N TRP A 36 3.93 -7.85 -10.93
CA TRP A 36 3.77 -9.23 -11.35
C TRP A 36 2.93 -10.05 -10.36
N LEU A 37 3.19 -9.91 -9.06
CA LEU A 37 2.42 -10.57 -8.01
C LEU A 37 0.95 -10.12 -8.05
N ARG A 38 0.69 -8.81 -8.22
CA ARG A 38 -0.66 -8.27 -8.40
C ARG A 38 -1.39 -8.96 -9.56
N LEU A 39 -0.76 -9.06 -10.73
CA LEU A 39 -1.35 -9.71 -11.88
C LEU A 39 -1.69 -11.17 -11.61
N LYS A 40 -0.79 -11.92 -10.97
CA LYS A 40 -1.04 -13.32 -10.61
C LYS A 40 -2.20 -13.46 -9.63
N VAL A 41 -2.20 -12.65 -8.57
CA VAL A 41 -3.23 -12.71 -7.52
C VAL A 41 -4.60 -12.33 -8.11
N VAL A 42 -4.69 -11.21 -8.82
CA VAL A 42 -5.96 -10.77 -9.41
C VAL A 42 -6.49 -11.81 -10.41
N ASN A 43 -5.63 -12.35 -11.28
CA ASN A 43 -6.03 -13.37 -12.26
C ASN A 43 -6.43 -14.70 -11.60
N HIS A 44 -5.79 -15.07 -10.49
CA HIS A 44 -6.13 -16.29 -9.75
C HIS A 44 -7.52 -16.21 -9.11
N PHE A 45 -7.86 -15.05 -8.55
CA PHE A 45 -9.14 -14.86 -7.87
C PHE A 45 -10.31 -14.53 -8.82
N GLN A 46 -10.04 -14.07 -10.04
CA GLN A 46 -11.11 -13.75 -11.02
C GLN A 46 -12.06 -14.90 -11.33
N PRO A 47 -11.63 -16.16 -11.50
CA PRO A 47 -12.56 -17.26 -11.80
C PRO A 47 -13.29 -17.81 -10.57
N MET A 48 -12.80 -17.57 -9.36
CA MET A 48 -13.32 -18.17 -8.13
C MET A 48 -14.42 -17.35 -7.45
N VAL A 49 -14.52 -16.05 -7.73
CA VAL A 49 -15.45 -15.16 -7.04
C VAL A 49 -16.40 -14.55 -8.05
N PRO A 50 -17.73 -14.74 -7.91
CA PRO A 50 -18.72 -14.21 -8.84
C PRO A 50 -18.80 -12.68 -8.86
N LYS A 51 -18.19 -12.00 -7.90
CA LYS A 51 -18.05 -10.55 -7.84
C LYS A 51 -16.58 -10.17 -8.00
N LYS A 52 -16.24 -9.57 -9.12
CA LYS A 52 -14.90 -9.15 -9.56
C LYS A 52 -14.14 -8.22 -8.58
N HIS A 53 -14.85 -7.60 -7.63
CA HIS A 53 -14.32 -6.56 -6.75
C HIS A 53 -13.47 -7.07 -5.57
N TRP A 54 -13.66 -8.32 -5.14
CA TRP A 54 -13.01 -8.84 -3.93
C TRP A 54 -11.50 -9.02 -4.08
N GLY A 55 -11.03 -9.41 -5.27
CA GLY A 55 -9.60 -9.58 -5.54
C GLY A 55 -8.84 -8.27 -5.40
N THR A 56 -9.32 -7.20 -6.03
CA THR A 56 -8.74 -5.86 -5.96
C THR A 56 -8.80 -5.30 -4.54
N PHE A 57 -9.95 -5.46 -3.87
CA PHE A 57 -10.14 -5.02 -2.49
C PHE A 57 -9.12 -5.67 -1.55
N LEU A 58 -9.00 -7.01 -1.60
CA LEU A 58 -8.08 -7.76 -0.72
C LEU A 58 -6.62 -7.38 -0.96
N VAL A 59 -6.19 -7.29 -2.21
CA VAL A 59 -4.81 -6.91 -2.55
C VAL A 59 -4.49 -5.50 -2.04
N ASN A 60 -5.42 -4.55 -2.16
CA ASN A 60 -5.22 -3.21 -1.68
C ASN A 60 -5.16 -3.15 -0.14
N VAL A 61 -6.03 -3.88 0.57
CA VAL A 61 -6.01 -3.95 2.04
C VAL A 61 -4.71 -4.56 2.56
N VAL A 62 -4.26 -5.68 1.96
CA VAL A 62 -2.98 -6.32 2.33
C VAL A 62 -1.80 -5.41 2.05
N ALA A 63 -1.79 -4.71 0.92
CA ALA A 63 -0.73 -3.76 0.58
C ALA A 63 -0.70 -2.57 1.56
N CYS A 64 -1.86 -2.04 1.97
CA CYS A 64 -1.96 -0.98 2.97
C CYS A 64 -1.46 -1.42 4.35
N PHE A 65 -1.83 -2.63 4.77
CA PHE A 65 -1.35 -3.22 6.03
C PHE A 65 0.18 -3.35 6.04
N ALA A 66 0.74 -3.95 4.98
CA ALA A 66 2.18 -4.14 4.84
C ALA A 66 2.93 -2.80 4.74
N LEU A 67 2.35 -1.80 4.08
CA LEU A 67 2.90 -0.45 4.03
C LEU A 67 2.95 0.18 5.42
N GLY A 68 1.89 0.03 6.23
CA GLY A 68 1.86 0.47 7.63
C GLY A 68 2.98 -0.15 8.46
N LEU A 69 3.21 -1.48 8.31
CA LEU A 69 4.33 -2.18 8.95
C LEU A 69 5.70 -1.61 8.53
N VAL A 70 5.91 -1.42 7.22
CA VAL A 70 7.19 -0.88 6.70
C VAL A 70 7.45 0.52 7.22
N LEU A 71 6.43 1.38 7.29
CA LEU A 71 6.57 2.73 7.82
C LEU A 71 6.96 2.70 9.31
N ALA A 72 6.29 1.89 10.12
CA ALA A 72 6.60 1.77 11.54
C ALA A 72 8.01 1.20 11.78
N LEU A 73 8.41 0.17 11.03
CA LEU A 73 9.76 -0.39 11.10
C LEU A 73 10.84 0.63 10.68
N ASN A 74 10.53 1.49 9.71
CA ASN A 74 11.45 2.54 9.29
C ASN A 74 11.68 3.60 10.38
N GLU A 75 10.67 3.87 11.20
CA GLU A 75 10.79 4.81 12.31
C GLU A 75 11.51 4.20 13.53
N THR A 76 11.24 2.94 13.84
CA THR A 76 11.77 2.27 15.05
C THR A 76 13.17 1.71 14.86
N CYS A 77 13.44 1.06 13.74
CA CYS A 77 14.69 0.32 13.52
C CYS A 77 15.70 1.07 12.64
N ALA A 78 15.36 2.26 12.13
CA ALA A 78 16.15 3.03 11.16
C ALA A 78 16.78 2.15 10.05
N PRO A 79 16.01 1.31 9.35
CA PRO A 79 16.51 0.61 8.19
C PRO A 79 17.03 1.64 7.18
N SER A 80 17.93 1.21 6.31
CA SER A 80 18.44 2.11 5.27
C SER A 80 17.26 2.63 4.44
N THR A 81 17.27 3.92 4.11
CA THR A 81 16.26 4.57 3.26
C THR A 81 15.98 3.76 1.99
N GLY A 82 17.00 3.04 1.48
CA GLY A 82 16.86 2.16 0.34
C GLY A 82 15.89 1.01 0.51
N ILE A 83 15.83 0.37 1.69
CA ILE A 83 14.88 -0.73 1.96
C ILE A 83 13.44 -0.19 2.01
N ALA A 84 13.23 0.97 2.62
CA ALA A 84 11.92 1.61 2.67
C ALA A 84 11.43 2.00 1.27
N LEU A 85 12.32 2.50 0.40
CA LEU A 85 12.00 2.82 -0.99
C LEU A 85 11.69 1.55 -1.82
N LEU A 86 12.53 0.52 -1.70
CA LEU A 86 12.37 -0.73 -2.43
C LEU A 86 11.06 -1.44 -2.07
N MET A 87 10.82 -1.65 -0.77
CA MET A 87 9.68 -2.41 -0.27
C MET A 87 8.41 -1.56 -0.16
N GLY A 88 8.50 -0.38 0.46
CA GLY A 88 7.34 0.48 0.69
C GLY A 88 6.82 1.05 -0.63
N VAL A 89 7.62 1.87 -1.29
CA VAL A 89 7.20 2.59 -2.50
C VAL A 89 7.22 1.67 -3.72
N GLY A 90 8.29 0.89 -3.92
CA GLY A 90 8.44 0.00 -5.06
C GLY A 90 7.46 -1.17 -5.00
N PHE A 91 7.67 -2.11 -4.10
CA PHE A 91 6.92 -3.37 -4.06
C PHE A 91 5.46 -3.17 -3.66
N PHE A 92 5.17 -2.63 -2.47
CA PHE A 92 3.78 -2.48 -2.00
C PHE A 92 3.03 -1.38 -2.74
N GLY A 93 3.71 -0.30 -3.16
CA GLY A 93 3.11 0.74 -3.98
C GLY A 93 2.66 0.24 -5.36
N SER A 94 3.41 -0.69 -5.98
CA SER A 94 3.02 -1.31 -7.26
C SER A 94 2.06 -2.49 -7.10
N LEU A 95 2.05 -3.17 -5.94
CA LEU A 95 1.11 -4.24 -5.60
C LEU A 95 -0.31 -3.70 -5.47
N SER A 96 -0.51 -2.57 -4.78
CA SER A 96 -1.79 -1.88 -4.72
C SER A 96 -2.16 -1.29 -6.08
N THR A 97 -3.46 -1.18 -6.37
CA THR A 97 -3.92 -0.65 -7.66
C THR A 97 -5.14 0.26 -7.52
N PHE A 98 -4.94 1.52 -7.87
CA PHE A 98 -6.03 2.48 -7.98
C PHE A 98 -6.75 2.36 -9.33
N SER A 99 -6.04 2.06 -10.40
CA SER A 99 -6.62 1.98 -11.75
C SER A 99 -7.69 0.89 -11.89
N THR A 100 -7.42 -0.31 -11.38
CA THR A 100 -8.39 -1.42 -11.39
C THR A 100 -9.61 -1.06 -10.53
N PHE A 101 -9.38 -0.50 -9.35
CA PHE A 101 -10.44 -0.01 -8.48
C PHE A 101 -11.31 1.06 -9.16
N ALA A 102 -10.71 2.03 -9.85
CA ALA A 102 -11.44 3.08 -10.57
C ALA A 102 -12.29 2.50 -11.71
N VAL A 103 -11.79 1.49 -12.44
CA VAL A 103 -12.56 0.79 -13.49
C VAL A 103 -13.74 0.03 -12.88
N GLU A 104 -13.55 -0.66 -11.76
CA GLU A 104 -14.63 -1.35 -11.06
C GLU A 104 -15.73 -0.38 -10.62
N LEU A 105 -15.32 0.75 -10.02
CA LEU A 105 -16.24 1.82 -9.61
C LEU A 105 -17.05 2.37 -10.80
N LEU A 106 -16.36 2.64 -11.91
CA LEU A 106 -16.99 3.13 -13.13
C LEU A 106 -18.00 2.13 -13.71
N ASN A 107 -17.69 0.84 -13.66
CA ASN A 107 -18.59 -0.20 -14.14
C ASN A 107 -19.87 -0.29 -13.31
N GLU A 108 -19.78 -0.16 -11.97
CA GLU A 108 -20.96 -0.10 -11.10
C GLU A 108 -21.81 1.16 -11.37
N LEU A 109 -21.16 2.30 -11.57
CA LEU A 109 -21.87 3.54 -11.94
C LEU A 109 -22.57 3.41 -13.28
N ARG A 110 -21.94 2.81 -14.29
CA ARG A 110 -22.54 2.56 -15.61
C ARG A 110 -23.70 1.56 -15.57
N ALA A 111 -23.67 0.62 -14.62
CA ALA A 111 -24.75 -0.31 -14.36
C ALA A 111 -25.93 0.33 -13.61
N GLY A 112 -25.86 1.64 -13.31
CA GLY A 112 -26.89 2.36 -12.55
C GLY A 112 -26.86 2.10 -11.05
N GLN A 113 -25.84 1.39 -10.55
CA GLN A 113 -25.70 1.01 -9.14
C GLN A 113 -24.84 2.01 -8.36
N ALA A 114 -25.24 3.28 -8.34
CA ALA A 114 -24.49 4.36 -7.71
C ALA A 114 -24.26 4.12 -6.20
N LEU A 115 -25.22 3.55 -5.48
CA LEU A 115 -25.08 3.23 -4.06
C LEU A 115 -24.03 2.13 -3.85
N THR A 116 -24.01 1.10 -4.67
CA THR A 116 -23.00 0.04 -4.61
C THR A 116 -21.61 0.59 -4.89
N ALA A 117 -21.47 1.47 -5.88
CA ALA A 117 -20.22 2.17 -6.18
C ALA A 117 -19.74 3.00 -4.98
N LEU A 118 -20.61 3.77 -4.35
CA LEU A 118 -20.29 4.58 -3.17
C LEU A 118 -19.86 3.70 -1.99
N LEU A 119 -20.61 2.63 -1.70
CA LEU A 119 -20.27 1.69 -0.63
C LEU A 119 -18.92 1.00 -0.88
N LEU A 120 -18.64 0.60 -2.12
CA LEU A 120 -17.35 0.03 -2.51
C LEU A 120 -16.20 1.02 -2.28
N ALA A 121 -16.40 2.29 -2.64
CA ALA A 121 -15.42 3.34 -2.45
C ALA A 121 -15.13 3.58 -0.96
N VAL A 122 -16.16 3.80 -0.16
CA VAL A 122 -16.04 4.07 1.28
C VAL A 122 -15.43 2.86 2.01
N ALA A 123 -15.89 1.65 1.70
CA ALA A 123 -15.37 0.43 2.31
C ALA A 123 -13.89 0.22 1.97
N SER A 124 -13.48 0.45 0.72
CA SER A 124 -12.08 0.26 0.29
C SER A 124 -11.15 1.27 0.96
N ILE A 125 -11.54 2.54 1.00
CA ILE A 125 -10.74 3.59 1.65
C ILE A 125 -10.69 3.34 3.16
N GLY A 126 -11.82 3.08 3.81
CA GLY A 126 -11.90 2.83 5.24
C GLY A 126 -11.08 1.61 5.66
N ALA A 127 -11.23 0.48 4.94
CA ALA A 127 -10.47 -0.73 5.21
C ALA A 127 -8.98 -0.54 4.98
N GLY A 128 -8.57 0.20 3.94
CA GLY A 128 -7.16 0.52 3.68
C GLY A 128 -6.54 1.37 4.79
N LEU A 129 -7.23 2.40 5.26
CA LEU A 129 -6.77 3.24 6.38
C LEU A 129 -6.67 2.45 7.68
N LEU A 130 -7.69 1.65 8.00
CA LEU A 130 -7.67 0.78 9.19
C LEU A 130 -6.54 -0.24 9.12
N ALA A 131 -6.36 -0.91 7.99
CA ALA A 131 -5.29 -1.88 7.79
C ALA A 131 -3.91 -1.25 7.95
N SER A 132 -3.68 -0.06 7.38
CA SER A 132 -2.44 0.67 7.54
C SER A 132 -2.21 1.10 8.99
N GLY A 133 -3.26 1.59 9.68
CA GLY A 133 -3.19 1.95 11.10
C GLY A 133 -2.88 0.75 12.01
N VAL A 134 -3.50 -0.40 11.75
CA VAL A 134 -3.20 -1.64 12.48
C VAL A 134 -1.77 -2.10 12.22
N GLY A 135 -1.31 -2.11 10.97
CA GLY A 135 0.07 -2.46 10.62
C GLY A 135 1.09 -1.58 11.32
N TYR A 136 0.85 -0.27 11.34
CA TYR A 136 1.68 0.70 12.04
C TYR A 136 1.66 0.52 13.57
N GLY A 137 0.49 0.31 14.14
CA GLY A 137 0.30 0.15 15.58
C GLY A 137 0.94 -1.13 16.14
N LEU A 138 0.94 -2.23 15.39
CA LEU A 138 1.53 -3.51 15.82
C LEU A 138 3.03 -3.37 16.14
N VAL A 139 3.77 -2.56 15.38
CA VAL A 139 5.20 -2.35 15.61
C VAL A 139 5.45 -1.39 16.76
N ASN A 140 4.63 -0.34 16.89
CA ASN A 140 4.82 0.67 17.95
C ASN A 140 4.42 0.17 19.34
N HIS A 141 3.63 -0.89 19.45
CA HIS A 141 3.20 -1.48 20.71
C HIS A 141 3.96 -2.76 21.07
N ALA A 142 4.81 -3.29 20.19
CA ALA A 142 5.68 -4.43 20.44
C ALA A 142 7.04 -4.00 21.00
#